data_b48fb78bc4c66e038b1652edd732af95
#
_entry.id   b48fb78bc4c66e038b1652edd732af95
#
_cell.length_a   1.000
_cell.length_b   1.000
_cell.length_c   1.000
_cell.angle_alpha   90.00
_cell.angle_beta   90.00
_cell.angle_gamma   90.00
#
_symmetry.space_group_name_H-M   'P 1'
#
loop_
_entity.id
_entity.type
_entity.pdbx_description
1 polymer ?
#
loop_
_entity_poly.entity_id
_entity_poly.type
_entity_poly.pdbx_seq_one_letter_code
_entity_poly.pdbx_strand_id
1 'polypeptide(L)'
;MNPHSAATTFKPRFPLMKKFSLYLMIALYVLAGANHFYNTHFYEAIMPAYIGYHQLLIYVSGVCEIILGLLLIPNYTRKIAAVLISIMLIVFLWLHIQMLIDFWKNNDKHLWIAIVRIPVQFVLIWWAYSFARIPVSKGIK
;
A
#
# COMPACT_ATOMS: atom_id res chain seq x y z
N MET A 1 -5.57 39.71 -41.27
CA MET A 1 -6.17 38.42 -40.95
C MET A 1 -5.20 37.63 -40.07
N ASN A 2 -5.41 37.63 -38.76
CA ASN A 2 -4.59 36.91 -37.81
C ASN A 2 -5.37 35.74 -37.29
N PRO A 3 -5.01 34.49 -37.58
CA PRO A 3 -5.59 33.34 -36.91
C PRO A 3 -4.78 33.04 -35.63
N HIS A 4 -5.12 33.71 -34.54
CA HIS A 4 -4.70 33.22 -33.24
C HIS A 4 -5.45 31.91 -32.97
N SER A 5 -4.86 30.81 -33.36
CA SER A 5 -5.20 29.48 -32.94
C SER A 5 -5.13 29.41 -31.40
N ALA A 6 -6.30 29.39 -30.80
CA ALA A 6 -6.43 29.08 -29.38
C ALA A 6 -5.96 27.63 -29.17
N ALA A 7 -4.70 27.46 -28.82
CA ALA A 7 -4.21 26.21 -28.30
C ALA A 7 -4.95 25.94 -26.98
N THR A 8 -6.03 25.17 -27.07
CA THR A 8 -6.70 24.62 -25.91
C THR A 8 -5.70 23.72 -25.20
N THR A 9 -5.09 24.24 -24.15
CA THR A 9 -4.26 23.49 -23.22
C THR A 9 -5.09 22.39 -22.61
N PHE A 10 -5.00 21.20 -23.19
CA PHE A 10 -5.61 19.97 -22.66
C PHE A 10 -4.92 19.67 -21.34
N LYS A 11 -5.47 20.19 -20.25
CA LYS A 11 -5.04 19.84 -18.89
C LYS A 11 -5.54 18.42 -18.63
N PRO A 12 -4.68 17.41 -18.51
CA PRO A 12 -5.15 16.04 -18.29
C PRO A 12 -5.88 15.99 -16.96
N ARG A 13 -7.21 15.98 -17.02
CA ARG A 13 -8.06 15.74 -15.84
C ARG A 13 -7.79 14.31 -15.40
N PHE A 14 -7.29 14.17 -14.18
CA PHE A 14 -7.22 12.87 -13.51
C PHE A 14 -8.62 12.23 -13.59
N PRO A 15 -8.81 11.10 -14.28
CA PRO A 15 -10.15 10.54 -14.43
C PRO A 15 -10.74 10.24 -13.05
N LEU A 16 -12.04 10.51 -12.88
CA LEU A 16 -12.76 10.34 -11.61
C LEU A 16 -12.48 8.97 -10.94
N MET A 17 -12.42 7.91 -11.75
CA MET A 17 -12.11 6.55 -11.27
C MET A 17 -10.72 6.45 -10.64
N LYS A 18 -9.71 7.13 -11.20
CA LYS A 18 -8.34 7.14 -10.61
C LYS A 18 -8.29 7.93 -9.31
N LYS A 19 -9.08 9.01 -9.19
CA LYS A 19 -9.20 9.74 -7.92
C LYS A 19 -9.86 8.88 -6.85
N PHE A 20 -10.96 8.23 -7.18
CA PHE A 20 -11.65 7.31 -6.27
C PHE A 20 -10.70 6.17 -5.82
N SER A 21 -10.01 5.54 -6.76
CA SER A 21 -9.03 4.50 -6.48
C SER A 21 -7.88 4.98 -5.57
N LEU A 22 -7.41 6.22 -5.75
CA LEU A 22 -6.41 6.84 -4.90
C LEU A 22 -6.90 7.03 -3.47
N TYR A 23 -8.10 7.62 -3.30
CA TYR A 23 -8.66 7.83 -1.96
C TYR A 23 -8.99 6.51 -1.25
N LEU A 24 -9.43 5.51 -2.00
CA LEU A 24 -9.65 4.17 -1.47
C LEU A 24 -8.33 3.56 -0.96
N MET A 25 -7.23 3.72 -1.70
CA MET A 25 -5.91 3.28 -1.26
C MET A 25 -5.46 4.01 0.01
N ILE A 26 -5.59 5.34 0.04
CA ILE A 26 -5.25 6.13 1.24
C ILE A 26 -6.03 5.62 2.46
N ALA A 27 -7.35 5.48 2.33
CA ALA A 27 -8.20 4.99 3.41
C ALA A 27 -7.78 3.58 3.87
N LEU A 28 -7.49 2.67 2.92
CA LEU A 28 -7.06 1.31 3.22
C LEU A 28 -5.76 1.30 4.04
N TYR A 29 -4.74 2.08 3.64
CA TYR A 29 -3.48 2.11 4.37
C TYR A 29 -3.58 2.79 5.73
N VAL A 30 -4.34 3.86 5.84
CA VAL A 30 -4.57 4.53 7.13
C VAL A 30 -5.32 3.61 8.09
N LEU A 31 -6.37 2.93 7.62
CA LEU A 31 -7.15 2.00 8.43
C LEU A 31 -6.35 0.73 8.78
N ALA A 32 -5.60 0.18 7.84
CA ALA A 32 -4.73 -0.96 8.09
C ALA A 32 -3.65 -0.62 9.12
N GLY A 33 -2.97 0.52 8.95
CA GLY A 33 -1.98 0.99 9.91
C GLY A 33 -2.58 1.26 11.31
N ALA A 34 -3.76 1.85 11.40
CA ALA A 34 -4.47 2.02 12.67
C ALA A 34 -4.83 0.67 13.30
N ASN A 35 -5.20 -0.32 12.51
CA ASN A 35 -5.54 -1.65 12.99
C ASN A 35 -4.36 -2.37 13.67
N HIS A 36 -3.10 -2.05 13.32
CA HIS A 36 -1.93 -2.56 14.00
C HIS A 36 -1.90 -2.20 15.50
N PHE A 37 -2.45 -1.05 15.86
CA PHE A 37 -2.55 -0.60 17.24
C PHE A 37 -3.76 -1.20 17.97
N TYR A 38 -4.88 -1.39 17.28
CA TYR A 38 -6.10 -1.94 17.87
C TYR A 38 -6.05 -3.45 18.06
N ASN A 39 -5.47 -4.18 17.10
CA ASN A 39 -5.45 -5.64 17.07
C ASN A 39 -4.02 -6.20 17.11
N THR A 40 -3.15 -5.64 17.94
CA THR A 40 -1.74 -6.05 18.08
C THR A 40 -1.60 -7.55 18.30
N HIS A 41 -2.43 -8.15 19.17
CA HIS A 41 -2.44 -9.59 19.42
C HIS A 41 -2.67 -10.45 18.17
N PHE A 42 -3.50 -10.00 17.23
CA PHE A 42 -3.73 -10.73 15.99
C PHE A 42 -2.45 -10.75 15.14
N TYR A 43 -1.74 -9.63 15.10
CA TYR A 43 -0.49 -9.53 14.32
C TYR A 43 0.65 -10.32 14.99
N GLU A 44 0.72 -10.32 16.32
CA GLU A 44 1.69 -11.15 17.08
C GLU A 44 1.48 -12.64 16.79
N ALA A 45 0.24 -13.11 16.76
CA ALA A 45 -0.10 -14.51 16.54
C ALA A 45 0.29 -15.03 15.14
N ILE A 46 0.38 -14.14 14.14
CA ILE A 46 0.74 -14.52 12.76
C ILE A 46 2.20 -14.22 12.42
N MET A 47 2.96 -13.63 13.35
CA MET A 47 4.36 -13.30 13.15
C MET A 47 5.23 -14.51 13.47
N PRO A 48 6.24 -14.84 12.63
CA PRO A 48 7.14 -15.97 12.86
C PRO A 48 7.89 -15.83 14.19
N ALA A 49 7.96 -16.91 14.97
CA ALA A 49 8.53 -16.92 16.32
C ALA A 49 10.04 -16.55 16.39
N TYR A 50 10.76 -16.70 15.27
CA TYR A 50 12.20 -16.35 15.21
C TYR A 50 12.45 -14.84 15.08
N ILE A 51 11.43 -14.04 14.78
CA ILE A 51 11.56 -12.58 14.73
C ILE A 51 11.45 -12.06 16.16
N GLY A 52 12.46 -11.32 16.62
CA GLY A 52 12.38 -10.64 17.92
C GLY A 52 11.57 -9.34 17.84
N TYR A 53 11.21 -8.80 19.01
CA TYR A 53 10.55 -7.48 19.14
C TYR A 53 9.24 -7.34 18.34
N HIS A 54 8.39 -8.38 18.33
CA HIS A 54 7.13 -8.42 17.58
C HIS A 54 6.31 -7.13 17.74
N GLN A 55 6.06 -6.71 18.95
CA GLN A 55 5.24 -5.53 19.27
C GLN A 55 5.80 -4.25 18.65
N LEU A 56 7.12 -4.05 18.75
CA LEU A 56 7.79 -2.89 18.18
C LEU A 56 7.66 -2.88 16.65
N LEU A 57 7.88 -4.02 16.02
CA LEU A 57 7.76 -4.15 14.56
C LEU A 57 6.33 -3.92 14.07
N ILE A 58 5.33 -4.40 14.81
CA ILE A 58 3.91 -4.17 14.51
C ILE A 58 3.60 -2.67 14.57
N TYR A 59 4.04 -1.98 15.61
CA TYR A 59 3.79 -0.54 15.75
C TYR A 59 4.53 0.28 14.68
N VAL A 60 5.79 -0.04 14.42
CA VAL A 60 6.57 0.64 13.37
C VAL A 60 5.93 0.44 12.01
N SER A 61 5.49 -0.77 11.66
CA SER A 61 4.80 -1.02 10.39
C SER A 61 3.48 -0.24 10.30
N GLY A 62 2.69 -0.21 11.37
CA GLY A 62 1.45 0.58 11.42
C GLY A 62 1.68 2.08 11.21
N VAL A 63 2.71 2.65 11.86
CA VAL A 63 3.11 4.05 11.64
C VAL A 63 3.53 4.28 10.19
N CYS A 64 4.36 3.39 9.63
CA CYS A 64 4.79 3.49 8.24
C CYS A 64 3.62 3.44 7.27
N GLU A 65 2.65 2.54 7.47
CA GLU A 65 1.44 2.45 6.66
C GLU A 65 0.63 3.75 6.68
N ILE A 66 0.40 4.33 7.86
CA ILE A 66 -0.33 5.59 8.00
C ILE A 66 0.42 6.73 7.28
N ILE A 67 1.71 6.88 7.54
CA ILE A 67 2.53 7.94 6.94
C ILE A 67 2.54 7.81 5.41
N LEU A 68 2.82 6.61 4.89
CA LEU A 68 2.87 6.37 3.45
C LEU A 68 1.50 6.56 2.79
N GLY A 69 0.42 6.14 3.47
CA GLY A 69 -0.95 6.39 3.03
C GLY A 69 -1.25 7.88 2.90
N LEU A 70 -0.88 8.69 3.89
CA LEU A 70 -1.06 10.14 3.86
C LEU A 70 -0.17 10.82 2.81
N LEU A 71 1.06 10.34 2.58
CA LEU A 71 1.97 10.85 1.55
C LEU A 71 1.49 10.59 0.12
N LEU A 72 0.45 9.77 -0.10
CA LEU A 72 -0.21 9.64 -1.40
C LEU A 72 -1.07 10.87 -1.75
N ILE A 73 -1.48 11.69 -0.77
CA ILE A 73 -2.35 12.85 -0.99
C ILE A 73 -1.67 13.91 -1.85
N PRO A 74 -0.46 14.44 -1.49
CA PRO A 74 0.18 15.46 -2.29
C PRO A 74 0.74 14.88 -3.60
N ASN A 75 0.58 15.61 -4.69
CA ASN A 75 1.04 15.16 -6.02
C ASN A 75 2.55 14.95 -6.11
N TYR A 76 3.33 15.77 -5.37
CA TYR A 76 4.80 15.72 -5.40
C TYR A 76 5.39 14.53 -4.64
N THR A 77 4.73 14.02 -3.58
CA THR A 77 5.18 12.85 -2.81
C THR A 77 4.58 11.55 -3.29
N ARG A 78 3.46 11.59 -4.02
CA ARG A 78 2.67 10.41 -4.43
C ARG A 78 3.49 9.33 -5.09
N LYS A 79 4.37 9.70 -6.02
CA LYS A 79 5.21 8.72 -6.73
C LYS A 79 6.14 7.99 -5.76
N ILE A 80 6.80 8.72 -4.87
CA ILE A 80 7.73 8.16 -3.88
C ILE A 80 6.95 7.30 -2.89
N ALA A 81 5.82 7.79 -2.38
CA ALA A 81 4.95 7.04 -1.47
C ALA A 81 4.47 5.72 -2.10
N ALA A 82 4.02 5.75 -3.36
CA ALA A 82 3.57 4.55 -4.07
C ALA A 82 4.69 3.51 -4.25
N VAL A 83 5.92 3.94 -4.52
CA VAL A 83 7.09 3.06 -4.61
C VAL A 83 7.40 2.47 -3.23
N LEU A 84 7.45 3.29 -2.18
CA LEU A 84 7.75 2.83 -0.83
C LEU A 84 6.68 1.86 -0.31
N ILE A 85 5.40 2.12 -0.60
CA ILE A 85 4.30 1.18 -0.31
C ILE A 85 4.54 -0.15 -1.03
N SER A 86 4.91 -0.12 -2.31
CA SER A 86 5.17 -1.35 -3.07
C SER A 86 6.33 -2.15 -2.48
N ILE A 87 7.40 -1.48 -2.04
CA ILE A 87 8.53 -2.12 -1.36
C ILE A 87 8.09 -2.73 -0.02
N MET A 88 7.35 -1.98 0.78
CA MET A 88 6.82 -2.45 2.06
C MET A 88 5.93 -3.70 1.88
N LEU A 89 5.07 -3.71 0.86
CA LEU A 89 4.24 -4.86 0.53
C LEU A 89 5.06 -6.09 0.10
N ILE A 90 6.19 -5.89 -0.60
CA ILE A 90 7.10 -6.99 -0.96
C ILE A 90 7.73 -7.59 0.32
N VAL A 91 8.11 -6.75 1.28
CA VAL A 91 8.59 -7.24 2.58
C VAL A 91 7.49 -8.01 3.32
N PHE A 92 6.26 -7.51 3.31
CA PHE A 92 5.12 -8.22 3.92
C PHE A 92 4.78 -9.51 3.19
N LEU A 93 4.99 -9.59 1.87
CA LEU A 93 4.81 -10.82 1.12
C LEU A 93 5.73 -11.92 1.65
N TRP A 94 6.99 -11.59 1.99
CA TRP A 94 7.91 -12.52 2.63
C TRP A 94 7.34 -13.06 3.95
N LEU A 95 6.81 -12.17 4.81
CA LEU A 95 6.19 -12.58 6.08
C LEU A 95 4.96 -13.48 5.85
N HIS A 96 4.13 -13.19 4.83
CA HIS A 96 2.97 -14.01 4.49
C HIS A 96 3.37 -15.40 3.98
N ILE A 97 4.48 -15.51 3.24
CA ILE A 97 5.03 -16.81 2.82
C ILE A 97 5.51 -17.62 4.03
N GLN A 98 6.21 -17.00 4.97
CA GLN A 98 6.64 -17.67 6.20
C GLN A 98 5.43 -18.15 7.02
N MET A 99 4.43 -17.29 7.20
CA MET A 99 3.17 -17.67 7.86
C MET A 99 2.48 -18.85 7.16
N LEU A 100 2.45 -18.88 5.83
CA LEU A 100 1.87 -19.98 5.06
C LEU A 100 2.62 -21.29 5.35
N ILE A 101 3.96 -21.26 5.35
CA ILE A 101 4.81 -22.43 5.63
C ILE A 101 4.56 -22.95 7.05
N ASP A 102 4.50 -22.05 8.02
CA ASP A 102 4.30 -22.41 9.42
C ASP A 102 2.91 -22.99 9.67
N PHE A 103 1.86 -22.40 9.10
CA PHE A 103 0.49 -22.91 9.21
C PHE A 103 0.33 -24.25 8.49
N TRP A 104 1.00 -24.43 7.35
CA TRP A 104 1.01 -25.71 6.63
C TRP A 104 1.65 -26.81 7.47
N LYS A 105 2.83 -26.56 8.06
CA LYS A 105 3.56 -27.55 8.87
C LYS A 105 2.81 -27.96 10.13
N ASN A 106 2.08 -27.01 10.73
CA ASN A 106 1.37 -27.23 12.00
C ASN A 106 -0.09 -27.67 11.82
N ASN A 107 -0.55 -27.89 10.59
CA ASN A 107 -1.96 -28.19 10.25
C ASN A 107 -2.93 -27.17 10.91
N ASP A 108 -2.54 -25.86 10.89
CA ASP A 108 -3.35 -24.82 11.52
C ASP A 108 -4.65 -24.59 10.75
N LYS A 109 -5.76 -24.47 11.48
CA LYS A 109 -7.10 -24.20 10.93
C LYS A 109 -7.17 -22.86 10.15
N HIS A 110 -6.25 -21.97 10.38
CA HIS A 110 -6.16 -20.66 9.72
C HIS A 110 -5.32 -20.68 8.41
N LEU A 111 -4.88 -21.84 7.96
CA LEU A 111 -4.10 -22.01 6.73
C LEU A 111 -4.77 -21.33 5.52
N TRP A 112 -6.09 -21.41 5.42
CA TRP A 112 -6.85 -20.76 4.33
C TRP A 112 -6.65 -19.24 4.29
N ILE A 113 -6.46 -18.57 5.45
CA ILE A 113 -6.19 -17.12 5.53
C ILE A 113 -4.83 -16.82 4.89
N ALA A 114 -3.81 -17.64 5.20
CA ALA A 114 -2.48 -17.49 4.62
C ALA A 114 -2.49 -17.68 3.10
N ILE A 115 -3.25 -18.66 2.59
CA ILE A 115 -3.40 -18.91 1.15
C ILE A 115 -4.04 -17.72 0.43
N VAL A 116 -5.11 -17.14 0.99
CA VAL A 116 -5.82 -16.00 0.38
C VAL A 116 -4.97 -14.72 0.41
N ARG A 117 -4.16 -14.52 1.44
CA ARG A 117 -3.31 -13.33 1.58
C ARG A 117 -2.29 -13.18 0.47
N ILE A 118 -1.71 -14.27 -0.04
CA ILE A 118 -0.68 -14.19 -1.07
C ILE A 118 -1.18 -13.57 -2.37
N PRO A 119 -2.25 -14.05 -3.03
CA PRO A 119 -2.78 -13.42 -4.24
C PRO A 119 -3.26 -11.98 -3.98
N VAL A 120 -3.88 -11.70 -2.83
CA VAL A 120 -4.28 -10.34 -2.45
C VAL A 120 -3.06 -9.43 -2.39
N GLN A 121 -1.93 -9.90 -1.85
CA GLN A 121 -0.71 -9.12 -1.75
C GLN A 121 -0.16 -8.73 -3.14
N PHE A 122 -0.19 -9.65 -4.12
CA PHE A 122 0.21 -9.31 -5.49
C PHE A 122 -0.69 -8.25 -6.11
N VAL A 123 -2.00 -8.33 -5.90
CA VAL A 123 -2.96 -7.32 -6.36
C VAL A 123 -2.66 -5.96 -5.73
N LEU A 124 -2.38 -5.90 -4.42
CA LEU A 124 -2.05 -4.67 -3.72
C LEU A 124 -0.74 -4.06 -4.21
N ILE A 125 0.30 -4.87 -4.45
CA ILE A 125 1.58 -4.42 -5.02
C ILE A 125 1.36 -3.79 -6.39
N TRP A 126 0.65 -4.49 -7.28
CA TRP A 126 0.34 -3.98 -8.62
C TRP A 126 -0.47 -2.68 -8.54
N TRP A 127 -1.47 -2.63 -7.67
CA TRP A 127 -2.32 -1.45 -7.49
C TRP A 127 -1.51 -0.25 -6.96
N ALA A 128 -0.69 -0.43 -5.92
CA ALA A 128 0.18 0.62 -5.40
C ALA A 128 1.16 1.13 -6.46
N TYR A 129 1.81 0.21 -7.17
CA TYR A 129 2.78 0.56 -8.22
C TYR A 129 2.14 1.31 -9.39
N SER A 130 0.85 1.09 -9.66
CA SER A 130 0.12 1.82 -10.71
C SER A 130 0.13 3.34 -10.49
N PHE A 131 0.17 3.80 -9.23
CA PHE A 131 0.27 5.22 -8.89
C PHE A 131 1.68 5.79 -9.04
N ALA A 132 2.72 4.95 -8.98
CA ALA A 132 4.09 5.37 -9.25
C ALA A 132 4.34 5.72 -10.72
N ARG A 133 3.55 5.15 -11.63
CA ARG A 133 3.64 5.36 -13.08
C ARG A 133 2.92 6.63 -13.56
N ILE A 134 2.16 7.30 -12.72
CA ILE A 134 1.42 8.50 -13.11
C ILE A 134 2.41 9.66 -13.23
N PRO A 135 2.50 10.31 -14.40
CA PRO A 135 3.39 11.45 -14.57
C PRO A 135 2.99 12.59 -13.62
N VAL A 136 3.95 13.07 -12.86
CA VAL A 136 3.78 14.27 -12.05
C VAL A 136 3.60 15.44 -12.99
N SER A 137 2.40 16.03 -13.03
CA SER A 137 2.22 17.31 -13.72
C SER A 137 3.14 18.33 -13.06
N LYS A 138 4.24 18.69 -13.75
CA LYS A 138 5.07 19.83 -13.35
C LYS A 138 4.16 21.05 -13.37
N GLY A 139 3.76 21.52 -12.19
CA GLY A 139 3.15 22.84 -12.07
C GLY A 139 4.13 23.86 -12.68
N ILE A 140 3.70 24.51 -13.73
CA ILE A 140 4.40 25.66 -14.27
C ILE A 140 4.49 26.68 -13.13
N LYS A 141 5.72 27.02 -12.77
CA LYS A 141 5.99 28.15 -11.86
C LYS A 141 5.49 29.43 -12.50
#